data_143f1be4274374e8e63f62188825edb4
#
_entry.id   143f1be4274374e8e63f62188825edb4
#
_cell.length_a   1.000
_cell.length_b   1.000
_cell.length_c   1.000
_cell.angle_alpha   90.00
_cell.angle_beta   90.00
_cell.angle_gamma   90.00
#
_symmetry.space_group_name_H-M   'P 1'
#
loop_
_entity.id
_entity.type
_entity.pdbx_description
1 polymer ?
#
loop_
_entity_poly.entity_id
_entity_poly.type
_entity_poly.pdbx_seq_one_letter_code
_entity_poly.pdbx_strand_id
1 'polypeptide(L)'
;YVPWKNNFYDELLKKYSEEDINLTGLYYKNDKTGKYIDRFNSRVIFPVNNITGDTIALGGRIIREGKLAKYINSPETEFYKKGNMIFNLDKAKDLRSETDEVLIVEGYMDVVSVYASGVRNVIANSGTALTERQISLIWKFFSNPIICLDGDESGQRAALRIAEKLFPLINEENKIYFSIMPEGKDPDDYINQNGKDGLISLLKQKEIIQSYIWNYHLNKIDQNNPYEISKFEKEIKKLS
;
A
#
# COMPACT_ATOMS: atom_id res chain seq x y z
N TYR A 1 15.49 9.24 11.04
CA TYR A 1 16.39 8.10 11.20
C TYR A 1 16.63 7.81 12.70
N VAL A 2 16.47 6.56 13.10
CA VAL A 2 16.76 6.10 14.47
C VAL A 2 18.16 5.45 14.46
N PRO A 3 19.14 6.03 15.16
CA PRO A 3 20.50 5.49 15.18
C PRO A 3 20.55 4.16 15.99
N TRP A 4 21.54 3.32 15.69
CA TRP A 4 21.76 2.04 16.38
C TRP A 4 21.92 2.21 17.89
N LYS A 5 22.66 3.23 18.31
CA LYS A 5 22.80 3.59 19.73
C LYS A 5 22.02 4.85 19.96
N ASN A 6 21.02 4.80 20.81
CA ASN A 6 20.22 5.92 21.25
C ASN A 6 19.78 5.70 22.71
N ASN A 7 19.29 6.76 23.33
CA ASN A 7 18.77 6.76 24.70
C ASN A 7 17.27 7.16 24.72
N PHE A 8 16.57 6.98 23.62
CA PHE A 8 15.17 7.42 23.49
C PHE A 8 14.25 6.78 24.53
N TYR A 9 14.47 5.51 24.87
CA TYR A 9 13.71 4.84 25.91
C TYR A 9 13.86 5.54 27.28
N ASP A 10 15.09 5.85 27.68
CA ASP A 10 15.38 6.52 28.94
C ASP A 10 14.82 7.96 28.96
N GLU A 11 14.85 8.65 27.82
CA GLU A 11 14.25 9.99 27.70
C GLU A 11 12.71 9.94 27.81
N LEU A 12 12.08 8.90 27.25
CA LEU A 12 10.63 8.71 27.38
C LEU A 12 10.23 8.39 28.82
N LEU A 13 11.00 7.57 29.55
CA LEU A 13 10.73 7.26 30.96
C LEU A 13 10.75 8.48 31.89
N LYS A 14 11.40 9.58 31.49
CA LYS A 14 11.35 10.84 32.25
C LYS A 14 9.98 11.54 32.17
N LYS A 15 9.15 11.18 31.17
CA LYS A 15 7.90 11.89 30.86
C LYS A 15 6.67 10.99 30.95
N TYR A 16 6.81 9.69 30.71
CA TYR A 16 5.72 8.74 30.58
C TYR A 16 5.98 7.51 31.45
N SER A 17 4.95 6.81 31.83
CA SER A 17 5.06 5.53 32.54
C SER A 17 5.65 4.45 31.62
N GLU A 18 6.29 3.44 32.21
CA GLU A 18 6.76 2.26 31.48
C GLU A 18 5.59 1.54 30.76
N GLU A 19 4.41 1.53 31.39
CA GLU A 19 3.20 0.94 30.83
C GLU A 19 2.76 1.66 29.55
N ASP A 20 2.70 3.00 29.58
CA ASP A 20 2.35 3.81 28.41
C ASP A 20 3.34 3.60 27.25
N ILE A 21 4.65 3.57 27.57
CA ILE A 21 5.69 3.33 26.57
C ILE A 21 5.51 1.94 25.93
N ASN A 22 5.21 0.92 26.72
CA ASN A 22 4.99 -0.44 26.23
C ASN A 22 3.75 -0.55 25.33
N LEU A 23 2.66 0.17 25.66
CA LEU A 23 1.44 0.21 24.85
C LEU A 23 1.67 0.78 23.45
N THR A 24 2.69 1.63 23.25
CA THR A 24 3.04 2.15 21.92
C THR A 24 3.58 1.09 20.97
N GLY A 25 4.13 -0.01 21.51
CA GLY A 25 4.83 -1.03 20.74
C GLY A 25 6.13 -0.58 20.08
N LEU A 26 6.67 0.60 20.44
CA LEU A 26 7.94 1.12 19.94
C LEU A 26 9.14 0.33 20.46
N TYR A 27 8.98 -0.31 21.59
CA TYR A 27 10.01 -1.12 22.25
C TYR A 27 9.50 -2.53 22.52
N TYR A 28 10.41 -3.44 22.66
CA TYR A 28 10.12 -4.82 23.13
C TYR A 28 11.18 -5.27 24.10
N LYS A 29 10.79 -6.06 25.10
CA LYS A 29 11.71 -6.63 26.08
C LYS A 29 12.43 -7.83 25.50
N ASN A 30 13.73 -7.84 25.61
CA ASN A 30 14.52 -8.99 25.21
C ASN A 30 14.48 -10.04 26.35
N ASP A 31 13.95 -11.21 26.08
CA ASP A 31 13.74 -12.27 27.08
C ASP A 31 15.05 -12.76 27.73
N LYS A 32 16.17 -12.68 27.00
CA LYS A 32 17.48 -13.15 27.50
C LYS A 32 18.17 -12.12 28.40
N THR A 33 18.02 -10.83 28.11
CA THR A 33 18.76 -9.76 28.80
C THR A 33 17.88 -8.94 29.73
N GLY A 34 16.56 -9.06 29.61
CA GLY A 34 15.58 -8.23 30.32
C GLY A 34 15.56 -6.75 29.89
N LYS A 35 16.41 -6.37 28.94
CA LYS A 35 16.51 -4.97 28.46
C LYS A 35 15.49 -4.68 27.38
N TYR A 36 15.01 -3.44 27.36
CA TYR A 36 14.19 -2.93 26.27
C TYR A 36 15.04 -2.63 25.04
N ILE A 37 14.54 -3.04 23.88
CA ILE A 37 15.17 -2.84 22.57
C ILE A 37 14.23 -1.99 21.72
N ASP A 38 14.76 -0.93 21.10
CA ASP A 38 14.06 -0.12 20.15
C ASP A 38 13.75 -0.92 18.87
N ARG A 39 12.46 -1.04 18.55
CA ARG A 39 11.96 -1.76 17.38
C ARG A 39 12.48 -1.17 16.07
N PHE A 40 12.61 0.15 16.02
CA PHE A 40 12.94 0.90 14.81
C PHE A 40 14.42 1.25 14.67
N ASN A 41 15.23 0.64 15.49
CA ASN A 41 16.66 0.82 15.49
C ASN A 41 17.28 0.68 14.08
N SER A 42 18.19 1.59 13.70
CA SER A 42 18.88 1.67 12.40
C SER A 42 17.95 1.86 11.18
N ARG A 43 16.80 2.51 11.36
CA ARG A 43 15.79 2.67 10.31
C ARG A 43 15.46 4.13 10.00
N VAL A 44 15.14 4.39 8.75
CA VAL A 44 14.37 5.57 8.35
C VAL A 44 12.94 5.33 8.75
N ILE A 45 12.31 6.35 9.34
CA ILE A 45 10.97 6.27 9.90
C ILE A 45 9.97 6.96 8.97
N PHE A 46 8.85 6.30 8.75
CA PHE A 46 7.67 6.80 8.05
C PHE A 46 6.53 6.90 9.06
N PRO A 47 6.15 8.12 9.47
CA PRO A 47 4.97 8.30 10.32
C PRO A 47 3.72 7.80 9.59
N VAL A 48 2.94 6.95 10.24
CA VAL A 48 1.63 6.50 9.76
C VAL A 48 0.57 7.28 10.51
N ASN A 49 -0.12 8.15 9.79
CA ASN A 49 -1.10 9.05 10.34
C ASN A 49 -2.52 8.49 10.19
N ASN A 50 -3.38 8.85 11.15
CA ASN A 50 -4.82 8.71 10.98
C ASN A 50 -5.35 9.77 9.99
N ILE A 51 -6.65 9.74 9.72
CA ILE A 51 -7.26 10.66 8.74
C ILE A 51 -7.24 12.13 9.19
N THR A 52 -7.05 12.41 10.47
CA THR A 52 -6.92 13.78 11.03
C THR A 52 -5.49 14.29 11.01
N GLY A 53 -4.51 13.45 10.67
CA GLY A 53 -3.10 13.81 10.58
C GLY A 53 -2.29 13.48 11.85
N ASP A 54 -2.90 12.86 12.87
CA ASP A 54 -2.19 12.43 14.08
C ASP A 54 -1.39 11.15 13.80
N THR A 55 -0.13 11.11 14.20
CA THR A 55 0.71 9.93 14.05
C THR A 55 0.31 8.85 15.05
N ILE A 56 -0.17 7.72 14.56
CA ILE A 56 -0.68 6.59 15.35
C ILE A 56 0.18 5.33 15.25
N ALA A 57 1.10 5.28 14.30
CA ALA A 57 2.04 4.19 14.11
C ALA A 57 3.27 4.65 13.32
N LEU A 58 4.27 3.79 13.23
CA LEU A 58 5.48 4.02 12.47
C LEU A 58 5.75 2.87 11.51
N GLY A 59 6.16 3.20 10.29
CA GLY A 59 6.88 2.31 9.40
C GLY A 59 8.38 2.55 9.51
N GLY A 60 9.20 1.54 9.29
CA GLY A 60 10.65 1.69 9.34
C GLY A 60 11.36 0.89 8.26
N ARG A 61 12.21 1.55 7.44
CA ARG A 61 13.07 0.91 6.44
C ARG A 61 14.51 0.89 6.92
N ILE A 62 15.13 -0.29 6.93
CA ILE A 62 16.56 -0.41 7.26
C ILE A 62 17.41 0.22 6.15
N ILE A 63 18.47 0.95 6.54
CA ILE A 63 19.37 1.58 5.56
C ILE A 63 20.51 0.61 5.19
N ARG A 64 20.97 -0.20 6.17
CA ARG A 64 22.10 -1.10 5.97
C ARG A 64 21.61 -2.46 5.49
N GLU A 65 22.29 -3.02 4.53
CA GLU A 65 22.09 -4.42 4.15
C GLU A 65 22.43 -5.37 5.30
N GLY A 66 21.63 -6.41 5.46
CA GLY A 66 21.81 -7.38 6.55
C GLY A 66 20.70 -8.42 6.59
N LYS A 67 20.74 -9.26 7.65
CA LYS A 67 19.75 -10.34 7.86
C LYS A 67 18.39 -9.86 8.40
N LEU A 68 18.25 -8.57 8.69
CA LEU A 68 17.02 -8.02 9.25
C LEU A 68 16.01 -7.68 8.13
N ALA A 69 14.72 -7.74 8.45
CA ALA A 69 13.66 -7.39 7.53
C ALA A 69 13.86 -5.96 6.97
N LYS A 70 13.76 -5.81 5.64
CA LYS A 70 13.93 -4.52 4.94
C LYS A 70 12.95 -3.48 5.48
N TYR A 71 11.69 -3.86 5.67
CA TYR A 71 10.63 -3.03 6.25
C TYR A 71 10.02 -3.67 7.48
N ILE A 72 9.66 -2.85 8.46
CA ILE A 72 8.85 -3.23 9.61
C ILE A 72 7.81 -2.15 9.88
N ASN A 73 6.72 -2.53 10.52
CA ASN A 73 5.69 -1.61 11.01
C ASN A 73 5.53 -1.73 12.51
N SER A 74 4.92 -0.73 13.13
CA SER A 74 4.40 -0.85 14.49
C SER A 74 3.52 -2.10 14.59
N PRO A 75 3.49 -2.78 15.75
CA PRO A 75 2.47 -3.78 16.02
C PRO A 75 1.08 -3.12 16.03
N GLU A 76 0.03 -3.91 15.93
CA GLU A 76 -1.31 -3.40 16.13
C GLU A 76 -1.49 -2.91 17.58
N THR A 77 -2.18 -1.79 17.71
CA THR A 77 -2.52 -1.18 19.00
C THR A 77 -4.02 -0.85 19.02
N GLU A 78 -4.50 -0.25 20.09
CA GLU A 78 -5.88 0.25 20.14
C GLU A 78 -6.14 1.28 19.02
N PHE A 79 -5.18 2.16 18.74
CA PHE A 79 -5.30 3.23 17.74
C PHE A 79 -4.90 2.80 16.33
N TYR A 80 -4.09 1.76 16.17
CA TYR A 80 -3.54 1.31 14.91
C TYR A 80 -3.97 -0.10 14.56
N LYS A 81 -4.81 -0.23 13.54
CA LYS A 81 -5.17 -1.49 12.89
C LYS A 81 -4.74 -1.42 11.43
N LYS A 82 -3.72 -2.19 11.06
CA LYS A 82 -3.07 -2.14 9.75
C LYS A 82 -4.06 -2.29 8.58
N GLY A 83 -5.03 -3.19 8.71
CA GLY A 83 -6.05 -3.41 7.69
C GLY A 83 -7.09 -2.29 7.54
N ASN A 84 -7.05 -1.26 8.38
CA ASN A 84 -7.96 -0.12 8.34
C ASN A 84 -7.26 1.18 7.93
N MET A 85 -5.92 1.16 7.84
CA MET A 85 -5.13 2.38 7.63
C MET A 85 -4.58 2.43 6.22
N ILE A 86 -4.46 3.64 5.70
CA ILE A 86 -3.87 3.95 4.41
C ILE A 86 -2.81 5.03 4.62
N PHE A 87 -1.58 4.73 4.22
CA PHE A 87 -0.48 5.69 4.31
C PHE A 87 -0.69 6.85 3.35
N ASN A 88 -0.44 8.08 3.80
CA ASN A 88 -0.55 9.34 3.08
C ASN A 88 -2.00 9.76 2.70
N LEU A 89 -3.04 9.04 3.14
CA LEU A 89 -4.42 9.42 2.85
C LEU A 89 -4.80 10.73 3.58
N ASP A 90 -4.21 11.00 4.74
CA ASP A 90 -4.36 12.24 5.49
C ASP A 90 -4.03 13.50 4.67
N LYS A 91 -3.06 13.39 3.75
CA LYS A 91 -2.64 14.47 2.84
C LYS A 91 -3.37 14.40 1.49
N ALA A 92 -3.45 13.20 0.92
CA ALA A 92 -4.07 13.02 -0.40
C ALA A 92 -5.54 13.47 -0.42
N LYS A 93 -6.31 13.26 0.67
CA LYS A 93 -7.73 13.64 0.76
C LYS A 93 -8.00 15.12 0.49
N ASP A 94 -7.02 15.99 0.72
CA ASP A 94 -7.20 17.44 0.49
C ASP A 94 -7.30 17.78 -0.99
N LEU A 95 -6.87 16.85 -1.87
CA LEU A 95 -6.97 16.99 -3.34
C LEU A 95 -8.32 16.52 -3.91
N ARG A 96 -9.26 16.05 -3.07
CA ARG A 96 -10.57 15.53 -3.52
C ARG A 96 -11.43 16.54 -4.30
N SER A 97 -11.17 17.84 -4.15
CA SER A 97 -11.82 18.88 -4.93
C SER A 97 -11.19 19.11 -6.32
N GLU A 98 -9.99 18.58 -6.55
CA GLU A 98 -9.22 18.74 -7.77
C GLU A 98 -9.31 17.48 -8.66
N THR A 99 -9.47 16.31 -8.04
CA THR A 99 -9.54 15.03 -8.74
C THR A 99 -10.35 14.01 -7.95
N ASP A 100 -11.03 13.12 -8.64
CA ASP A 100 -11.71 11.93 -8.11
C ASP A 100 -10.84 10.68 -8.19
N GLU A 101 -9.60 10.80 -8.67
CA GLU A 101 -8.61 9.73 -8.79
C GLU A 101 -7.55 9.81 -7.69
N VAL A 102 -7.15 8.64 -7.18
CA VAL A 102 -6.00 8.48 -6.30
C VAL A 102 -5.21 7.25 -6.70
N LEU A 103 -3.90 7.36 -6.73
CA LEU A 103 -2.99 6.25 -7.04
C LEU A 103 -2.71 5.45 -5.77
N ILE A 104 -2.97 4.14 -5.81
CA ILE A 104 -2.67 3.19 -4.73
C ILE A 104 -1.45 2.39 -5.16
N VAL A 105 -0.35 2.54 -4.42
CA VAL A 105 0.91 1.81 -4.60
C VAL A 105 1.17 0.87 -3.42
N GLU A 106 2.19 0.01 -3.50
CA GLU A 106 2.42 -1.02 -2.49
C GLU A 106 3.09 -0.49 -1.21
N GLY A 107 4.09 0.38 -1.35
CA GLY A 107 5.00 0.71 -0.27
C GLY A 107 5.18 2.20 0.02
N TYR A 108 5.84 2.46 1.14
CA TYR A 108 6.19 3.81 1.58
C TYR A 108 7.09 4.56 0.58
N MET A 109 8.07 3.84 -0.01
CA MET A 109 9.02 4.45 -0.94
C MET A 109 8.35 4.83 -2.24
N ASP A 110 7.44 3.99 -2.75
CA ASP A 110 6.69 4.30 -3.95
C ASP A 110 5.89 5.59 -3.77
N VAL A 111 5.23 5.74 -2.59
CA VAL A 111 4.53 7.00 -2.27
C VAL A 111 5.50 8.17 -2.24
N VAL A 112 6.66 8.03 -1.61
CA VAL A 112 7.64 9.12 -1.51
C VAL A 112 8.14 9.54 -2.90
N SER A 113 8.49 8.58 -3.76
CA SER A 113 9.00 8.86 -5.11
C SER A 113 7.93 9.45 -6.02
N VAL A 114 6.72 8.88 -6.02
CA VAL A 114 5.59 9.39 -6.78
C VAL A 114 5.22 10.80 -6.32
N TYR A 115 5.13 11.03 -5.01
CA TYR A 115 4.83 12.34 -4.44
C TYR A 115 5.91 13.38 -4.79
N ALA A 116 7.17 13.00 -4.68
CA ALA A 116 8.32 13.87 -5.01
C ALA A 116 8.35 14.26 -6.50
N SER A 117 7.84 13.41 -7.39
CA SER A 117 7.72 13.72 -8.82
C SER A 117 6.64 14.78 -9.12
N GLY A 118 5.79 15.10 -8.12
CA GLY A 118 4.69 16.05 -8.25
C GLY A 118 3.31 15.42 -8.51
N VAL A 119 3.18 14.09 -8.41
CA VAL A 119 1.88 13.38 -8.37
C VAL A 119 1.50 13.21 -6.90
N ARG A 120 0.69 14.12 -6.37
CA ARG A 120 0.42 14.22 -4.92
C ARG A 120 -0.74 13.36 -4.44
N ASN A 121 -1.65 12.96 -5.32
CA ASN A 121 -2.78 12.06 -5.03
C ASN A 121 -2.34 10.60 -5.04
N VAL A 122 -1.37 10.26 -4.20
CA VAL A 122 -0.79 8.92 -4.06
C VAL A 122 -0.85 8.43 -2.62
N ILE A 123 -1.22 7.17 -2.42
CA ILE A 123 -1.39 6.51 -1.13
C ILE A 123 -0.85 5.08 -1.18
N ALA A 124 -0.64 4.44 -0.02
CA ALA A 124 -0.26 3.03 0.02
C ALA A 124 -0.98 2.26 1.13
N ASN A 125 -1.22 0.97 0.87
CA ASN A 125 -1.75 0.02 1.85
C ASN A 125 -0.69 -0.59 2.78
N SER A 126 0.59 -0.20 2.59
CA SER A 126 1.72 -0.46 3.50
C SER A 126 2.00 -1.95 3.80
N GLY A 127 2.07 -2.77 2.74
CA GLY A 127 2.56 -4.16 2.82
C GLY A 127 1.53 -5.16 3.36
N THR A 128 0.26 -4.92 3.09
CA THR A 128 -0.83 -5.91 3.20
C THR A 128 -1.62 -5.93 1.90
N ALA A 129 -2.34 -7.02 1.63
CA ALA A 129 -3.35 -6.99 0.57
C ALA A 129 -4.40 -5.92 0.89
N LEU A 130 -4.83 -5.14 -0.12
CA LEU A 130 -5.87 -4.14 0.04
C LEU A 130 -7.16 -4.76 0.58
N THR A 131 -7.68 -4.20 1.69
CA THR A 131 -8.87 -4.71 2.36
C THR A 131 -10.12 -3.98 1.88
N GLU A 132 -11.31 -4.59 2.08
CA GLU A 132 -12.60 -3.96 1.82
C GLU A 132 -12.82 -2.69 2.65
N ARG A 133 -12.32 -2.68 3.89
CA ARG A 133 -12.38 -1.50 4.76
C ARG A 133 -11.51 -0.37 4.23
N GLN A 134 -10.33 -0.70 3.72
CA GLN A 134 -9.43 0.28 3.13
C GLN A 134 -10.04 0.89 1.86
N ILE A 135 -10.57 0.08 0.94
CA ILE A 135 -11.20 0.63 -0.27
C ILE A 135 -12.45 1.45 0.06
N SER A 136 -13.28 1.01 1.00
CA SER A 136 -14.44 1.78 1.47
C SER A 136 -14.04 3.12 2.13
N LEU A 137 -12.88 3.17 2.78
CA LEU A 137 -12.34 4.43 3.31
C LEU A 137 -11.86 5.35 2.19
N ILE A 138 -11.18 4.81 1.18
CA ILE A 138 -10.70 5.57 0.02
C ILE A 138 -11.87 6.19 -0.75
N TRP A 139 -12.94 5.44 -1.00
CA TRP A 139 -14.14 5.91 -1.72
C TRP A 139 -14.88 7.07 -1.04
N LYS A 140 -14.64 7.32 0.24
CA LYS A 140 -15.17 8.54 0.90
C LYS A 140 -14.55 9.84 0.35
N PHE A 141 -13.43 9.73 -0.35
CA PHE A 141 -12.67 10.88 -0.86
C PHE A 141 -12.43 10.82 -2.37
N PHE A 142 -12.27 9.63 -2.93
CA PHE A 142 -11.92 9.39 -4.33
C PHE A 142 -12.77 8.25 -4.89
N SER A 143 -13.65 8.57 -5.84
CA SER A 143 -14.54 7.57 -6.44
C SER A 143 -13.84 6.65 -7.45
N ASN A 144 -12.67 7.05 -7.97
CA ASN A 144 -11.93 6.37 -9.02
C ASN A 144 -10.48 6.04 -8.60
N PRO A 145 -10.24 5.21 -7.57
CA PRO A 145 -8.89 4.77 -7.21
C PRO A 145 -8.26 3.93 -8.31
N ILE A 146 -6.95 4.15 -8.53
CA ILE A 146 -6.13 3.42 -9.49
C ILE A 146 -5.13 2.56 -8.70
N ILE A 147 -5.26 1.25 -8.78
CA ILE A 147 -4.34 0.30 -8.15
C ILE A 147 -3.15 0.12 -9.10
N CYS A 148 -1.97 0.51 -8.64
CA CYS A 148 -0.73 0.44 -9.39
C CYS A 148 0.24 -0.51 -8.68
N LEU A 149 0.50 -1.64 -9.30
CA LEU A 149 1.34 -2.72 -8.76
C LEU A 149 2.55 -2.95 -9.64
N ASP A 150 3.53 -3.66 -9.07
CA ASP A 150 4.77 -4.02 -9.74
C ASP A 150 4.50 -4.84 -11.01
N GLY A 151 5.35 -4.67 -12.01
CA GLY A 151 5.21 -5.30 -13.32
C GLY A 151 5.66 -6.76 -13.37
N ASP A 152 6.07 -7.34 -12.25
CA ASP A 152 6.48 -8.73 -12.17
C ASP A 152 5.28 -9.70 -12.05
N GLU A 153 5.54 -10.99 -12.20
CA GLU A 153 4.51 -12.03 -12.10
C GLU A 153 3.83 -12.08 -10.72
N SER A 154 4.54 -11.68 -9.66
CA SER A 154 3.98 -11.61 -8.31
C SER A 154 2.98 -10.47 -8.18
N GLY A 155 3.31 -9.29 -8.72
CA GLY A 155 2.44 -8.12 -8.75
C GLY A 155 1.18 -8.37 -9.59
N GLN A 156 1.31 -9.02 -10.76
CA GLN A 156 0.15 -9.40 -11.58
C GLN A 156 -0.80 -10.37 -10.85
N ARG A 157 -0.25 -11.39 -10.14
CA ARG A 157 -1.06 -12.30 -9.31
C ARG A 157 -1.70 -11.59 -8.13
N ALA A 158 -1.01 -10.63 -7.53
CA ALA A 158 -1.56 -9.81 -6.46
C ALA A 158 -2.70 -8.93 -6.98
N ALA A 159 -2.52 -8.31 -8.14
CA ALA A 159 -3.54 -7.50 -8.80
C ALA A 159 -4.83 -8.28 -9.07
N LEU A 160 -4.71 -9.50 -9.61
CA LEU A 160 -5.89 -10.35 -9.85
C LEU A 160 -6.62 -10.68 -8.56
N ARG A 161 -5.90 -11.14 -7.52
CA ARG A 161 -6.53 -11.44 -6.21
C ARG A 161 -7.26 -10.24 -5.62
N ILE A 162 -6.68 -9.05 -5.77
CA ILE A 162 -7.32 -7.80 -5.32
C ILE A 162 -8.55 -7.52 -6.18
N ALA A 163 -8.44 -7.67 -7.50
CA ALA A 163 -9.54 -7.45 -8.43
C ALA A 163 -10.73 -8.37 -8.13
N GLU A 164 -10.51 -9.67 -8.03
CA GLU A 164 -11.57 -10.65 -7.74
C GLU A 164 -12.23 -10.39 -6.37
N LYS A 165 -11.45 -10.00 -5.36
CA LYS A 165 -11.97 -9.68 -4.03
C LYS A 165 -12.81 -8.40 -4.01
N LEU A 166 -12.40 -7.37 -4.74
CA LEU A 166 -13.06 -6.06 -4.71
C LEU A 166 -14.16 -5.91 -5.76
N PHE A 167 -14.21 -6.81 -6.75
CA PHE A 167 -15.20 -6.77 -7.81
C PHE A 167 -16.66 -6.71 -7.32
N PRO A 168 -17.08 -7.49 -6.31
CA PRO A 168 -18.44 -7.42 -5.79
C PRO A 168 -18.81 -6.11 -5.10
N LEU A 169 -17.85 -5.24 -4.81
CA LEU A 169 -18.06 -3.99 -4.06
C LEU A 169 -18.25 -2.77 -4.96
N ILE A 170 -17.93 -2.89 -6.27
CA ILE A 170 -18.05 -1.77 -7.21
C ILE A 170 -19.52 -1.48 -7.55
N ASN A 171 -19.78 -0.23 -7.91
CA ASN A 171 -21.08 0.23 -8.37
C ASN A 171 -20.94 1.39 -9.37
N GLU A 172 -22.03 2.07 -9.72
CA GLU A 172 -22.01 3.20 -10.67
C GLU A 172 -21.18 4.39 -10.17
N GLU A 173 -21.16 4.63 -8.86
CA GLU A 173 -20.46 5.77 -8.23
C GLU A 173 -19.01 5.42 -7.88
N ASN A 174 -18.75 4.19 -7.43
CA ASN A 174 -17.47 3.73 -6.92
C ASN A 174 -16.83 2.72 -7.88
N LYS A 175 -15.80 3.12 -8.56
CA LYS A 175 -15.06 2.32 -9.54
C LYS A 175 -13.68 1.95 -8.99
N ILE A 176 -13.01 1.04 -9.66
CA ILE A 176 -11.60 0.68 -9.40
C ILE A 176 -10.94 0.50 -10.75
N TYR A 177 -9.74 1.05 -10.88
CA TYR A 177 -8.90 0.91 -12.05
C TYR A 177 -7.59 0.21 -11.68
N PHE A 178 -6.99 -0.46 -12.66
CA PHE A 178 -5.68 -1.08 -12.56
C PHE A 178 -4.72 -0.46 -13.56
N SER A 179 -3.50 -0.21 -13.13
CA SER A 179 -2.37 0.16 -13.97
C SER A 179 -1.19 -0.68 -13.53
N ILE A 180 -0.74 -1.59 -14.37
CA ILE A 180 0.40 -2.47 -14.06
C ILE A 180 1.67 -1.82 -14.60
N MET A 181 2.71 -1.78 -13.77
CA MET A 181 4.02 -1.30 -14.20
C MET A 181 4.57 -2.18 -15.32
N PRO A 182 5.40 -1.64 -16.21
CA PRO A 182 6.14 -2.45 -17.18
C PRO A 182 6.98 -3.53 -16.48
N GLU A 183 7.23 -4.64 -17.19
CA GLU A 183 7.93 -5.80 -16.65
C GLU A 183 9.24 -5.44 -15.95
N GLY A 184 9.40 -5.95 -14.72
CA GLY A 184 10.57 -5.74 -13.88
C GLY A 184 10.70 -4.33 -13.26
N LYS A 185 9.64 -3.52 -13.31
CA LYS A 185 9.61 -2.17 -12.72
C LYS A 185 8.65 -2.10 -11.55
N ASP A 186 9.06 -1.35 -10.51
CA ASP A 186 8.17 -0.80 -9.52
C ASP A 186 7.89 0.70 -9.80
N PRO A 187 6.95 1.36 -9.10
CA PRO A 187 6.67 2.78 -9.29
C PRO A 187 7.86 3.70 -9.05
N ASP A 188 8.74 3.39 -8.08
CA ASP A 188 9.96 4.15 -7.76
C ASP A 188 10.94 4.09 -8.95
N ASP A 189 11.25 2.90 -9.44
CA ASP A 189 12.12 2.69 -10.60
C ASP A 189 11.56 3.35 -11.86
N TYR A 190 10.26 3.22 -12.08
CA TYR A 190 9.62 3.76 -13.27
C TYR A 190 9.66 5.30 -13.30
N ILE A 191 9.38 5.95 -12.18
CA ILE A 191 9.42 7.41 -12.05
C ILE A 191 10.85 7.94 -12.20
N ASN A 192 11.82 7.26 -11.61
CA ASN A 192 13.23 7.67 -11.72
C ASN A 192 13.73 7.66 -13.16
N GLN A 193 13.16 6.81 -14.03
CA GLN A 193 13.55 6.70 -15.43
C GLN A 193 12.71 7.57 -16.37
N ASN A 194 11.41 7.70 -16.13
CA ASN A 194 10.48 8.30 -17.07
C ASN A 194 9.85 9.62 -16.58
N GLY A 195 10.12 9.98 -15.33
CA GLY A 195 9.60 11.20 -14.71
C GLY A 195 8.07 11.19 -14.52
N LYS A 196 7.55 12.35 -14.14
CA LYS A 196 6.11 12.56 -13.93
C LYS A 196 5.29 12.29 -15.18
N ASP A 197 5.71 12.82 -16.33
CA ASP A 197 4.94 12.71 -17.58
C ASP A 197 4.86 11.27 -18.06
N GLY A 198 5.90 10.48 -17.85
CA GLY A 198 5.90 9.04 -18.12
C GLY A 198 4.86 8.31 -17.28
N LEU A 199 4.81 8.58 -15.96
CA LEU A 199 3.81 8.00 -15.08
C LEU A 199 2.39 8.41 -15.48
N ILE A 200 2.14 9.70 -15.75
CA ILE A 200 0.82 10.16 -16.21
C ILE A 200 0.40 9.47 -17.51
N SER A 201 1.33 9.28 -18.44
CA SER A 201 1.05 8.59 -19.70
C SER A 201 0.70 7.11 -19.49
N LEU A 202 1.36 6.43 -18.54
CA LEU A 202 1.02 5.07 -18.15
C LEU A 202 -0.37 4.99 -17.51
N LEU A 203 -0.67 5.90 -16.58
CA LEU A 203 -1.96 5.93 -15.89
C LEU A 203 -3.15 6.24 -16.81
N LYS A 204 -2.94 6.89 -17.95
CA LYS A 204 -3.98 7.05 -19.00
C LYS A 204 -4.39 5.73 -19.64
N GLN A 205 -3.55 4.69 -19.57
CA GLN A 205 -3.82 3.35 -20.11
C GLN A 205 -4.44 2.40 -19.07
N LYS A 206 -4.83 2.94 -17.89
CA LYS A 206 -5.45 2.14 -16.83
C LYS A 206 -6.70 1.42 -17.34
N GLU A 207 -6.89 0.21 -16.84
CA GLU A 207 -8.07 -0.60 -17.14
C GLU A 207 -9.05 -0.58 -15.96
N ILE A 208 -10.34 -0.48 -16.26
CA ILE A 208 -11.38 -0.67 -15.22
C ILE A 208 -11.38 -2.14 -14.77
N ILE A 209 -11.69 -2.40 -13.52
CA ILE A 209 -11.60 -3.71 -12.88
C ILE A 209 -12.27 -4.84 -13.68
N GLN A 210 -13.43 -4.58 -14.30
CA GLN A 210 -14.12 -5.57 -15.16
C GLN A 210 -13.27 -5.98 -16.35
N SER A 211 -12.73 -4.98 -17.06
CA SER A 211 -11.86 -5.22 -18.21
C SER A 211 -10.56 -5.90 -17.80
N TYR A 212 -9.98 -5.51 -16.66
CA TYR A 212 -8.77 -6.13 -16.13
C TYR A 212 -8.96 -7.62 -15.85
N ILE A 213 -10.02 -8.00 -15.12
CA ILE A 213 -10.34 -9.41 -14.83
C ILE A 213 -10.57 -10.18 -16.13
N TRP A 214 -11.38 -9.62 -17.01
CA TRP A 214 -11.70 -10.24 -18.32
C TRP A 214 -10.44 -10.51 -19.14
N ASN A 215 -9.62 -9.47 -19.35
CA ASN A 215 -8.40 -9.57 -20.16
C ASN A 215 -7.38 -10.53 -19.55
N TYR A 216 -7.23 -10.52 -18.21
CA TYR A 216 -6.33 -11.43 -17.52
C TYR A 216 -6.67 -12.90 -17.78
N HIS A 217 -7.94 -13.27 -17.68
CA HIS A 217 -8.39 -14.65 -17.92
C HIS A 217 -8.40 -15.00 -19.40
N LEU A 218 -8.84 -14.08 -20.26
CA LEU A 218 -8.91 -14.29 -21.70
C LEU A 218 -7.53 -14.55 -22.31
N ASN A 219 -6.50 -13.86 -21.84
CA ASN A 219 -5.12 -14.04 -22.31
C ASN A 219 -4.48 -15.37 -21.91
N LYS A 220 -5.13 -16.15 -21.03
CA LYS A 220 -4.64 -17.45 -20.53
C LYS A 220 -5.26 -18.66 -21.21
N ILE A 221 -6.23 -18.44 -22.08
CA ILE A 221 -6.94 -19.51 -22.79
C ILE A 221 -6.66 -19.47 -24.29
N ASP A 222 -6.73 -20.64 -24.93
CA ASP A 222 -6.82 -20.70 -26.38
C ASP A 222 -8.24 -20.32 -26.82
N GLN A 223 -8.37 -19.12 -27.37
CA GLN A 223 -9.64 -18.57 -27.83
C GLN A 223 -10.24 -19.34 -29.05
N ASN A 224 -9.48 -20.26 -29.67
CA ASN A 224 -9.97 -21.14 -30.68
C ASN A 224 -10.47 -22.49 -30.13
N ASN A 225 -10.31 -22.73 -28.82
CA ASN A 225 -10.73 -23.95 -28.14
C ASN A 225 -12.09 -23.76 -27.43
N PRO A 226 -13.21 -24.32 -27.97
CA PRO A 226 -14.53 -24.15 -27.36
C PRO A 226 -14.64 -24.64 -25.92
N TYR A 227 -13.86 -25.65 -25.53
CA TYR A 227 -13.83 -26.14 -24.15
C TYR A 227 -13.23 -25.10 -23.17
N GLU A 228 -12.12 -24.47 -23.58
CA GLU A 228 -11.46 -23.43 -22.77
C GLU A 228 -12.34 -22.19 -22.66
N ILE A 229 -13.00 -21.78 -23.74
CA ILE A 229 -14.00 -20.70 -23.72
C ILE A 229 -15.13 -21.01 -22.73
N SER A 230 -15.70 -22.21 -22.79
CA SER A 230 -16.78 -22.61 -21.89
C SER A 230 -16.35 -22.64 -20.41
N LYS A 231 -15.11 -23.04 -20.15
CA LYS A 231 -14.51 -23.00 -18.80
C LYS A 231 -14.35 -21.56 -18.33
N PHE A 232 -13.80 -20.70 -19.15
CA PHE A 232 -13.65 -19.27 -18.89
C PHE A 232 -14.98 -18.60 -18.56
N GLU A 233 -16.01 -18.79 -19.38
CA GLU A 233 -17.35 -18.24 -19.12
C GLU A 233 -17.92 -18.67 -17.77
N LYS A 234 -17.69 -19.95 -17.37
CA LYS A 234 -18.12 -20.45 -16.05
C LYS A 234 -17.34 -19.79 -14.90
N GLU A 235 -16.05 -19.52 -15.08
CA GLU A 235 -15.24 -18.83 -14.07
C GLU A 235 -15.69 -17.38 -13.90
N ILE A 236 -15.88 -16.65 -15.00
CA ILE A 236 -16.39 -15.25 -14.94
C ILE A 236 -17.79 -15.17 -14.30
N LYS A 237 -18.69 -16.11 -14.63
CA LYS A 237 -20.04 -16.16 -13.99
C LYS A 237 -20.04 -16.39 -12.50
N LYS A 238 -18.96 -16.90 -11.91
CA LYS A 238 -18.86 -17.06 -10.44
C LYS A 238 -18.46 -15.76 -9.73
N LEU A 239 -17.92 -14.79 -10.48
CA LEU A 239 -17.51 -13.50 -9.95
C LEU A 239 -18.66 -12.46 -9.98
N SER A 240 -19.67 -12.70 -10.77
CA SER A 240 -20.88 -11.87 -10.88
C SER A 240 -21.99 -12.35 -9.92
#